data_01ab8223ae17075bacb442c770ba200e
#
_entry.id   01ab8223ae17075bacb442c770ba200e
#
_cell.length_a   1.000
_cell.length_b   1.000
_cell.length_c   1.000
_cell.angle_alpha   90.00
_cell.angle_beta   90.00
_cell.angle_gamma   90.00
#
_symmetry.space_group_name_H-M   'P 1'
#
loop_
_entity.id
_entity.type
_entity.pdbx_description
1 polymer ?
#
loop_
_entity_poly.entity_id
_entity_poly.type
_entity_poly.pdbx_seq_one_letter_code
_entity_poly.pdbx_strand_id
1 'polypeptide(L)'
;TLNGCDLWWLEWGGRLDTIHDSEEIKWELWKIVWGVWDYIKNSGQFPDAENMTIEWVGAIPGKRESRRFVGDHILCQQDIIEQRDHYDAVGYGGWSIDLHPADGVYSKHDGCRQFHSKGTYTIPYRSLYSRSLDNLFLTGRLISASHVAFGSARVMCTCGLLGEVVGRAAALC
;
A
#
# COMPACT_ATOMS: atom_id res chain seq x y z
N THR A 1 -25.05 -9.52 6.10
CA THR A 1 -24.46 -9.58 7.45
C THR A 1 -23.20 -8.75 7.50
N LEU A 2 -23.09 -7.87 8.49
CA LEU A 2 -21.86 -7.11 8.74
C LEU A 2 -20.83 -8.05 9.37
N ASN A 3 -19.64 -8.08 8.76
CA ASN A 3 -18.48 -8.73 9.32
C ASN A 3 -17.54 -7.64 9.86
N GLY A 4 -16.96 -7.80 11.03
CA GLY A 4 -16.09 -6.82 11.66
C GLY A 4 -14.85 -6.41 10.83
N CYS A 5 -14.53 -7.17 9.78
CA CYS A 5 -13.44 -6.86 8.86
C CYS A 5 -13.85 -6.04 7.62
N ASP A 6 -15.14 -5.82 7.38
CA ASP A 6 -15.63 -5.23 6.13
C ASP A 6 -15.35 -3.71 6.00
N LEU A 7 -14.97 -3.06 7.10
CA LEU A 7 -14.71 -1.61 7.16
C LEU A 7 -13.23 -1.26 7.32
N TRP A 8 -12.32 -2.15 7.03
CA TRP A 8 -10.88 -1.95 7.25
C TRP A 8 -10.20 -1.01 6.25
N TRP A 9 -10.84 -0.64 5.17
CA TRP A 9 -10.26 0.11 4.06
C TRP A 9 -10.96 1.44 3.75
N LEU A 10 -11.43 2.13 4.76
CA LEU A 10 -11.82 3.52 4.58
C LEU A 10 -10.56 4.37 4.34
N GLU A 11 -10.49 5.01 3.19
CA GLU A 11 -9.29 5.70 2.71
C GLU A 11 -9.55 7.16 2.42
N TRP A 12 -8.60 8.01 2.82
CA TRP A 12 -8.57 9.43 2.50
C TRP A 12 -7.17 10.02 2.71
N GLY A 13 -6.89 11.17 2.11
CA GLY A 13 -5.65 11.93 2.32
C GLY A 13 -4.57 11.72 1.26
N GLY A 14 -4.87 11.02 0.15
CA GLY A 14 -3.89 10.77 -0.91
C GLY A 14 -3.41 12.02 -1.67
N ARG A 15 -4.06 13.17 -1.47
CA ARG A 15 -3.64 14.47 -2.02
C ARG A 15 -2.83 15.32 -1.04
N LEU A 16 -2.73 14.90 0.22
CA LEU A 16 -2.02 15.58 1.27
C LEU A 16 -0.64 14.96 1.49
N ASP A 17 0.23 15.68 2.17
CA ASP A 17 1.50 15.13 2.65
C ASP A 17 1.20 14.17 3.81
N THR A 18 1.28 12.86 3.53
CA THR A 18 0.94 11.82 4.53
C THR A 18 1.86 11.79 5.75
N ILE A 19 2.89 12.65 5.78
CA ILE A 19 3.82 12.78 6.90
C ILE A 19 3.48 14.01 7.72
N HIS A 20 3.44 15.18 7.07
CA HIS A 20 3.25 16.47 7.76
C HIS A 20 1.78 16.72 8.09
N ASP A 21 0.85 16.30 7.23
CA ASP A 21 -0.60 16.50 7.41
C ASP A 21 -1.28 15.29 8.07
N SER A 22 -0.52 14.43 8.74
CA SER A 22 -1.05 13.18 9.31
C SER A 22 -2.14 13.39 10.37
N GLU A 23 -2.11 14.49 11.11
CA GLU A 23 -3.17 14.82 12.07
C GLU A 23 -4.46 15.25 11.37
N GLU A 24 -4.38 16.05 10.32
CA GLU A 24 -5.53 16.43 9.51
C GLU A 24 -6.17 15.20 8.86
N ILE A 25 -5.35 14.33 8.27
CA ILE A 25 -5.79 13.07 7.68
C ILE A 25 -6.50 12.20 8.72
N LYS A 26 -5.96 12.08 9.91
CA LYS A 26 -6.54 11.30 11.00
C LYS A 26 -7.94 11.80 11.37
N TRP A 27 -8.11 13.09 11.57
CA TRP A 27 -9.39 13.65 11.99
C TRP A 27 -10.46 13.53 10.90
N GLU A 28 -10.10 13.70 9.63
CA GLU A 28 -11.03 13.47 8.54
C GLU A 28 -11.41 11.99 8.40
N LEU A 29 -10.45 11.07 8.56
CA LEU A 29 -10.75 9.63 8.59
C LEU A 29 -11.67 9.25 9.75
N TRP A 30 -11.50 9.85 10.93
CA TRP A 30 -12.42 9.63 12.05
C TRP A 30 -13.83 10.12 11.73
N LYS A 31 -13.97 11.27 11.14
CA LYS A 31 -15.26 11.80 10.67
C LYS A 31 -15.92 10.85 9.66
N ILE A 32 -15.13 10.33 8.71
CA ILE A 32 -15.60 9.33 7.74
C ILE A 32 -16.08 8.07 8.45
N VAL A 33 -15.31 7.53 9.39
CA VAL A 33 -15.68 6.33 10.17
C VAL A 33 -17.03 6.55 10.88
N TRP A 34 -17.19 7.68 11.56
CA TRP A 34 -18.43 7.98 12.27
C TRP A 34 -19.60 8.22 11.31
N GLY A 35 -19.38 8.83 10.16
CA GLY A 35 -20.42 9.01 9.13
C GLY A 35 -20.89 7.68 8.54
N VAL A 36 -19.95 6.77 8.24
CA VAL A 36 -20.28 5.42 7.77
C VAL A 36 -21.01 4.62 8.86
N TRP A 37 -20.57 4.75 10.10
CA TRP A 37 -21.21 4.07 11.22
C TRP A 37 -22.63 4.59 11.47
N ASP A 38 -22.83 5.90 11.39
CA ASP A 38 -24.18 6.51 11.47
C ASP A 38 -25.10 5.94 10.38
N TYR A 39 -24.63 5.87 9.15
CA TYR A 39 -25.37 5.25 8.05
C TYR A 39 -25.73 3.78 8.33
N ILE A 40 -24.77 2.98 8.81
CA ILE A 40 -24.98 1.60 9.15
C ILE A 40 -26.07 1.45 10.24
N LYS A 41 -26.01 2.29 11.27
CA LYS A 41 -26.96 2.25 12.40
C LYS A 41 -28.36 2.75 12.05
N ASN A 42 -28.47 3.80 11.24
CA ASN A 42 -29.67 4.58 11.13
C ASN A 42 -30.36 4.51 9.75
N SER A 43 -29.74 3.92 8.73
CA SER A 43 -30.35 3.80 7.39
C SER A 43 -31.47 2.78 7.27
N GLY A 44 -31.58 1.85 8.24
CA GLY A 44 -32.49 0.72 8.15
C GLY A 44 -32.06 -0.43 7.21
N GLN A 45 -30.91 -0.25 6.53
CA GLN A 45 -30.41 -1.27 5.58
C GLN A 45 -29.65 -2.42 6.26
N PHE A 46 -29.26 -2.23 7.50
CA PHE A 46 -28.45 -3.20 8.26
C PHE A 46 -29.14 -3.57 9.58
N PRO A 47 -30.18 -4.43 9.55
CA PRO A 47 -30.94 -4.79 10.77
C PRO A 47 -30.06 -5.43 11.84
N ASP A 48 -29.03 -6.18 11.44
CA ASP A 48 -28.11 -6.83 12.39
C ASP A 48 -27.26 -5.81 13.18
N ALA A 49 -27.17 -4.57 12.70
CA ALA A 49 -26.38 -3.52 13.34
C ALA A 49 -27.05 -2.94 14.60
N GLU A 50 -28.33 -3.21 14.86
CA GLU A 50 -29.05 -2.67 16.02
C GLU A 50 -28.30 -2.88 17.34
N ASN A 51 -27.78 -4.09 17.54
CA ASN A 51 -27.07 -4.48 18.76
C ASN A 51 -25.53 -4.35 18.66
N MET A 52 -25.01 -3.77 17.57
CA MET A 52 -23.57 -3.55 17.39
C MET A 52 -23.14 -2.18 17.90
N THR A 53 -21.90 -2.10 18.37
CA THR A 53 -21.22 -0.84 18.72
C THR A 53 -19.81 -0.84 18.17
N ILE A 54 -19.23 0.36 17.94
CA ILE A 54 -17.81 0.47 17.65
C ILE A 54 -17.06 0.23 18.96
N GLU A 55 -16.25 -0.81 19.00
CA GLU A 55 -15.40 -1.12 20.14
C GLU A 55 -14.11 -0.30 20.08
N TRP A 56 -13.53 -0.17 18.90
CA TRP A 56 -12.24 0.49 18.72
C TRP A 56 -12.07 1.09 17.33
N VAL A 57 -11.39 2.22 17.25
CA VAL A 57 -10.93 2.86 16.01
C VAL A 57 -9.46 3.21 16.18
N GLY A 58 -8.64 2.91 15.18
CA GLY A 58 -7.21 3.21 15.19
C GLY A 58 -6.92 4.70 15.42
N ALA A 59 -6.08 5.02 16.38
CA ALA A 59 -5.65 6.38 16.65
C ALA A 59 -4.62 6.89 15.61
N ILE A 60 -3.96 5.96 14.92
CA ILE A 60 -2.94 6.26 13.89
C ILE A 60 -3.42 5.68 12.56
N PRO A 61 -3.57 6.51 11.51
CA PRO A 61 -3.93 6.04 10.19
C PRO A 61 -2.90 5.07 9.63
N GLY A 62 -3.35 4.01 8.97
CA GLY A 62 -2.48 3.06 8.29
C GLY A 62 -1.93 3.65 7.00
N LYS A 63 -0.68 4.07 6.98
CA LYS A 63 -0.02 4.58 5.77
C LYS A 63 0.43 3.43 4.89
N ARG A 64 -0.10 3.34 3.67
CA ARG A 64 0.35 2.35 2.69
C ARG A 64 1.52 2.84 1.88
N GLU A 65 1.52 4.10 1.50
CA GLU A 65 2.55 4.78 0.74
C GLU A 65 2.90 6.11 1.39
N SER A 66 4.19 6.40 1.46
CA SER A 66 4.73 7.62 2.01
C SER A 66 6.04 7.92 1.30
N ARG A 67 7.18 7.86 2.00
CA ARG A 67 8.50 8.01 1.39
C ARG A 67 8.97 6.70 0.79
N ARG A 68 9.53 6.76 -0.40
CA ARG A 68 10.30 5.71 -1.04
C ARG A 68 11.71 6.19 -1.22
N PHE A 69 12.66 5.30 -1.04
CA PHE A 69 14.06 5.62 -1.29
C PHE A 69 14.40 5.47 -2.78
N VAL A 70 15.48 6.08 -3.18
CA VAL A 70 16.00 5.97 -4.54
C VAL A 70 17.19 5.01 -4.52
N GLY A 71 17.04 3.89 -5.21
CA GLY A 71 18.10 2.93 -5.51
C GLY A 71 18.73 3.21 -6.87
N ASP A 72 19.65 2.35 -7.30
CA ASP A 72 20.25 2.45 -8.63
C ASP A 72 19.28 2.04 -9.75
N HIS A 73 18.24 1.30 -9.41
CA HIS A 73 17.09 1.05 -10.27
C HIS A 73 15.80 1.51 -9.59
N ILE A 74 14.95 2.21 -10.32
CA ILE A 74 13.59 2.53 -9.89
C ILE A 74 12.64 1.59 -10.61
N LEU A 75 12.13 0.59 -9.89
CA LEU A 75 11.14 -0.34 -10.45
C LEU A 75 9.95 0.46 -10.97
N CYS A 76 9.62 0.29 -12.24
CA CYS A 76 8.58 1.07 -12.90
C CYS A 76 7.47 0.19 -13.51
N GLN A 77 6.41 0.83 -13.97
CA GLN A 77 5.26 0.14 -14.57
C GLN A 77 5.69 -0.79 -15.71
N GLN A 78 6.63 -0.36 -16.54
CA GLN A 78 7.10 -1.12 -17.70
C GLN A 78 7.78 -2.43 -17.28
N ASP A 79 8.54 -2.42 -16.18
CA ASP A 79 9.18 -3.64 -15.66
C ASP A 79 8.11 -4.72 -15.34
N ILE A 80 6.95 -4.28 -14.82
CA ILE A 80 5.85 -5.18 -14.47
C ILE A 80 5.07 -5.65 -15.70
N ILE A 81 4.68 -4.73 -16.57
CA ILE A 81 3.81 -5.03 -17.72
C ILE A 81 4.55 -5.84 -18.79
N GLU A 82 5.82 -5.50 -19.02
CA GLU A 82 6.69 -6.19 -19.98
C GLU A 82 7.33 -7.44 -19.38
N GLN A 83 7.18 -7.62 -18.07
CA GLN A 83 7.79 -8.73 -17.33
C GLN A 83 9.31 -8.79 -17.55
N ARG A 84 9.96 -7.62 -17.44
CA ARG A 84 11.38 -7.48 -17.69
C ARG A 84 12.18 -8.42 -16.80
N ASP A 85 13.12 -9.11 -17.41
CA ASP A 85 14.09 -9.92 -16.72
C ASP A 85 15.34 -9.07 -16.41
N HIS A 86 15.69 -8.98 -15.14
CA HIS A 86 16.83 -8.20 -14.67
C HIS A 86 18.01 -9.12 -14.40
N TYR A 87 19.21 -8.76 -14.88
CA TYR A 87 20.42 -9.54 -14.66
C TYR A 87 20.76 -9.74 -13.17
N ASP A 88 20.30 -8.85 -12.32
CA ASP A 88 20.45 -8.86 -10.87
C ASP A 88 19.13 -9.16 -10.15
N ALA A 89 18.27 -9.97 -10.76
CA ALA A 89 17.01 -10.40 -10.18
C ALA A 89 17.22 -11.18 -8.88
N VAL A 90 16.63 -10.71 -7.78
CA VAL A 90 16.73 -11.35 -6.47
C VAL A 90 15.37 -11.65 -5.84
N GLY A 91 14.31 -11.17 -6.46
CA GLY A 91 12.96 -11.41 -6.04
C GLY A 91 11.99 -11.32 -7.20
N TYR A 92 10.72 -11.59 -6.92
CA TYR A 92 9.66 -11.50 -7.92
C TYR A 92 8.36 -11.01 -7.31
N GLY A 93 7.49 -10.44 -8.15
CA GLY A 93 6.12 -10.10 -7.86
C GLY A 93 5.19 -10.66 -8.92
N GLY A 94 3.90 -10.70 -8.64
CA GLY A 94 2.89 -11.21 -9.58
C GLY A 94 1.50 -10.66 -9.30
N TRP A 95 1.38 -9.76 -8.31
CA TRP A 95 0.12 -9.08 -8.02
C TRP A 95 -0.22 -8.06 -9.11
N SER A 96 -1.50 -7.84 -9.33
CA SER A 96 -1.97 -6.74 -10.20
C SER A 96 -1.42 -5.40 -9.73
N ILE A 97 -1.19 -4.49 -10.66
CA ILE A 97 -1.00 -3.09 -10.30
C ILE A 97 -2.34 -2.59 -9.77
N ASP A 98 -2.40 -2.30 -8.49
CA ASP A 98 -3.61 -1.92 -7.77
C ASP A 98 -3.49 -0.47 -7.31
N LEU A 99 -4.25 0.42 -7.97
CA LEU A 99 -4.20 1.86 -7.75
C LEU A 99 -5.50 2.34 -7.10
N HIS A 100 -5.37 2.97 -5.96
CA HIS A 100 -6.46 3.60 -5.23
C HIS A 100 -6.58 5.08 -5.58
N PRO A 101 -7.81 5.64 -5.66
CA PRO A 101 -7.99 7.05 -5.95
C PRO A 101 -7.47 7.91 -4.78
N ALA A 102 -6.79 9.01 -5.11
CA ALA A 102 -6.25 9.92 -4.09
C ALA A 102 -7.33 10.56 -3.20
N ASP A 103 -8.53 10.71 -3.72
CA ASP A 103 -9.69 11.26 -2.98
C ASP A 103 -10.33 10.24 -2.03
N GLY A 104 -9.90 8.98 -2.05
CA GLY A 104 -10.40 7.93 -1.18
C GLY A 104 -11.92 7.79 -1.26
N VAL A 105 -12.59 7.78 -0.13
CA VAL A 105 -14.06 7.63 -0.03
C VAL A 105 -14.87 8.73 -0.73
N TYR A 106 -14.28 9.88 -1.00
CA TYR A 106 -14.93 10.96 -1.74
C TYR A 106 -14.72 10.86 -3.25
N SER A 107 -14.03 9.82 -3.72
CA SER A 107 -13.84 9.60 -5.16
C SER A 107 -15.16 9.34 -5.86
N LYS A 108 -15.30 9.91 -7.06
CA LYS A 108 -16.40 9.58 -7.99
C LYS A 108 -16.13 8.32 -8.81
N HIS A 109 -14.96 7.72 -8.63
CA HIS A 109 -14.52 6.51 -9.31
C HIS A 109 -14.54 5.32 -8.35
N ASP A 110 -14.39 4.12 -8.89
CA ASP A 110 -14.26 2.89 -8.10
C ASP A 110 -13.15 3.00 -7.07
N GLY A 111 -13.28 2.29 -5.96
CA GLY A 111 -12.34 2.32 -4.83
C GLY A 111 -10.93 1.85 -5.19
N CYS A 112 -10.76 1.09 -6.27
CA CYS A 112 -9.47 0.75 -6.84
C CYS A 112 -9.58 0.46 -8.34
N ARG A 113 -8.45 0.59 -9.04
CA ARG A 113 -8.29 0.18 -10.44
C ARG A 113 -7.16 -0.83 -10.53
N GLN A 114 -7.49 -2.03 -11.00
CA GLN A 114 -6.54 -3.12 -11.10
C GLN A 114 -6.15 -3.36 -12.57
N PHE A 115 -4.83 -3.46 -12.79
CA PHE A 115 -4.25 -3.80 -14.09
C PHE A 115 -3.46 -5.08 -13.91
N HIS A 116 -3.99 -6.16 -14.45
CA HIS A 116 -3.38 -7.47 -14.30
C HIS A 116 -2.07 -7.58 -15.09
N SER A 117 -1.05 -8.06 -14.40
CA SER A 117 0.19 -8.51 -15.03
C SER A 117 -0.08 -9.79 -15.85
N LYS A 118 0.63 -9.98 -16.95
CA LYS A 118 0.55 -11.22 -17.74
C LYS A 118 1.14 -12.43 -17.04
N GLY A 119 1.91 -12.21 -15.98
CA GLY A 119 2.58 -13.23 -15.18
C GLY A 119 3.43 -12.60 -14.08
N THR A 120 4.45 -13.32 -13.64
CA THR A 120 5.42 -12.83 -12.66
C THR A 120 6.46 -11.92 -13.33
N TYR A 121 6.91 -10.92 -12.61
CA TYR A 121 8.01 -10.03 -13.00
C TYR A 121 9.13 -10.13 -11.96
N THR A 122 10.37 -9.84 -12.38
CA THR A 122 11.52 -9.87 -11.47
C THR A 122 11.73 -8.52 -10.79
N ILE A 123 12.31 -8.55 -9.58
CA ILE A 123 12.70 -7.36 -8.83
C ILE A 123 14.22 -7.36 -8.70
N PRO A 124 14.90 -6.34 -9.24
CA PRO A 124 16.36 -6.27 -9.23
C PRO A 124 16.90 -5.86 -7.86
N TYR A 125 18.08 -6.37 -7.53
CA TYR A 125 18.80 -6.03 -6.29
C TYR A 125 19.05 -4.52 -6.17
N ARG A 126 19.30 -3.84 -7.29
CA ARG A 126 19.50 -2.38 -7.37
C ARG A 126 18.31 -1.54 -6.89
N SER A 127 17.14 -2.15 -6.70
CA SER A 127 15.99 -1.50 -6.07
C SER A 127 15.94 -1.66 -4.56
N LEU A 128 16.86 -2.44 -3.97
CA LEU A 128 16.84 -2.85 -2.56
C LEU A 128 17.94 -2.23 -1.72
N TYR A 129 18.66 -1.25 -2.23
CA TYR A 129 19.62 -0.45 -1.46
C TYR A 129 19.57 1.01 -1.84
N SER A 130 20.04 1.87 -0.95
CA SER A 130 20.05 3.30 -1.16
C SER A 130 21.20 3.70 -2.10
N ARG A 131 20.88 4.54 -3.10
CA ARG A 131 21.87 5.14 -4.00
C ARG A 131 22.79 6.15 -3.30
N SER A 132 22.31 6.77 -2.23
CA SER A 132 22.98 7.89 -1.56
C SER A 132 23.54 7.58 -0.19
N LEU A 133 23.24 6.39 0.37
CA LEU A 133 23.72 5.95 1.68
C LEU A 133 24.33 4.56 1.53
N ASP A 134 25.60 4.42 1.82
CA ASP A 134 26.41 3.24 1.54
C ASP A 134 26.02 2.01 2.40
N ASN A 135 25.38 2.22 3.55
CA ASN A 135 25.03 1.16 4.51
C ASN A 135 23.54 1.03 4.75
N LEU A 136 22.70 1.36 3.78
CA LEU A 136 21.25 1.30 3.91
C LEU A 136 20.62 0.38 2.87
N PHE A 137 20.12 -0.75 3.33
CA PHE A 137 19.24 -1.64 2.55
C PHE A 137 17.78 -1.22 2.66
N LEU A 138 17.01 -1.56 1.65
CA LEU A 138 15.61 -1.18 1.47
C LEU A 138 14.76 -2.44 1.28
N THR A 139 13.66 -2.54 2.01
CA THR A 139 12.71 -3.63 1.82
C THR A 139 11.28 -3.18 2.07
N GLY A 140 10.33 -4.05 1.76
CA GLY A 140 8.91 -3.78 1.96
C GLY A 140 8.43 -2.60 1.14
N ARG A 141 7.73 -1.67 1.77
CA ARG A 141 7.13 -0.51 1.10
C ARG A 141 8.07 0.69 0.94
N LEU A 142 9.37 0.50 1.23
CA LEU A 142 10.40 1.53 1.12
C LEU A 142 11.34 1.31 -0.08
N ILE A 143 11.16 0.24 -0.83
CA ILE A 143 12.00 -0.07 -2.00
C ILE A 143 11.96 1.06 -3.03
N SER A 144 12.98 1.09 -3.87
CA SER A 144 13.07 2.04 -4.98
C SER A 144 12.08 1.64 -6.08
N ALA A 145 10.91 2.26 -6.08
CA ALA A 145 9.85 1.99 -7.05
C ALA A 145 9.04 3.26 -7.36
N SER A 146 8.49 3.34 -8.57
CA SER A 146 7.49 4.35 -8.91
C SER A 146 6.17 4.07 -8.19
N HIS A 147 5.29 5.09 -8.08
CA HIS A 147 3.96 4.92 -7.51
C HIS A 147 3.17 3.77 -8.14
N VAL A 148 3.18 3.69 -9.46
CA VAL A 148 2.42 2.66 -10.21
C VAL A 148 2.99 1.27 -9.96
N ALA A 149 4.31 1.09 -10.03
CA ALA A 149 4.95 -0.20 -9.75
C ALA A 149 4.75 -0.63 -8.29
N PHE A 150 4.82 0.33 -7.38
CA PHE A 150 4.54 0.10 -5.97
C PHE A 150 3.15 -0.52 -5.74
N GLY A 151 2.14 -0.13 -6.52
CA GLY A 151 0.80 -0.70 -6.46
C GLY A 151 0.77 -2.23 -6.57
N SER A 152 1.74 -2.83 -7.26
CA SER A 152 1.92 -4.28 -7.35
C SER A 152 2.88 -4.84 -6.29
N ALA A 153 4.04 -4.20 -6.11
CA ALA A 153 5.13 -4.73 -5.30
C ALA A 153 4.90 -4.65 -3.77
N ARG A 154 3.92 -3.87 -3.31
CA ARG A 154 3.65 -3.60 -1.88
C ARG A 154 2.94 -4.72 -1.11
N VAL A 155 2.55 -5.81 -1.76
CA VAL A 155 1.84 -6.90 -1.11
C VAL A 155 2.73 -7.70 -0.16
N MET A 156 2.14 -8.26 0.90
CA MET A 156 2.88 -8.86 2.01
C MET A 156 3.84 -9.96 1.58
N CYS A 157 3.44 -10.85 0.69
CA CYS A 157 4.30 -11.95 0.24
C CYS A 157 5.54 -11.43 -0.48
N THR A 158 5.39 -10.48 -1.40
CA THR A 158 6.52 -9.83 -2.09
C THR A 158 7.42 -9.11 -1.08
N CYS A 159 6.82 -8.33 -0.17
CA CYS A 159 7.59 -7.63 0.86
C CYS A 159 8.37 -8.59 1.78
N GLY A 160 7.78 -9.73 2.15
CA GLY A 160 8.42 -10.77 2.96
C GLY A 160 9.62 -11.39 2.25
N LEU A 161 9.46 -11.75 0.97
CA LEU A 161 10.55 -12.27 0.14
C LEU A 161 11.71 -11.26 0.07
N LEU A 162 11.42 -9.98 -0.20
CA LEU A 162 12.45 -8.95 -0.26
C LEU A 162 13.13 -8.72 1.09
N GLY A 163 12.42 -8.90 2.20
CA GLY A 163 12.98 -8.87 3.54
C GLY A 163 14.01 -9.97 3.77
N GLU A 164 13.72 -11.19 3.31
CA GLU A 164 14.67 -12.31 3.35
C GLU A 164 15.91 -12.03 2.51
N VAL A 165 15.73 -11.53 1.29
CA VAL A 165 16.84 -11.15 0.40
C VAL A 165 17.77 -10.14 1.05
N VAL A 166 17.20 -9.08 1.60
CA VAL A 166 17.95 -8.00 2.26
C VAL A 166 18.66 -8.53 3.51
N GLY A 167 18.00 -9.37 4.32
CA GLY A 167 18.62 -10.01 5.47
C GLY A 167 19.83 -10.87 5.12
N ARG A 168 19.74 -11.63 4.02
CA ARG A 168 20.87 -12.42 3.50
C ARG A 168 21.99 -11.53 3.00
N ALA A 169 21.67 -10.47 2.25
CA ALA A 169 22.67 -9.52 1.77
C ALA A 169 23.42 -8.85 2.94
N ALA A 170 22.70 -8.39 3.95
CA ALA A 170 23.30 -7.77 5.14
C ALA A 170 24.19 -8.73 5.95
N ALA A 171 23.92 -10.04 5.89
CA ALA A 171 24.75 -11.03 6.56
C ALA A 171 26.07 -11.34 5.80
N LEU A 172 26.20 -10.90 4.55
CA LEU A 172 27.38 -11.07 3.71
C LEU A 172 28.33 -9.85 3.77
N CYS A 173 27.86 -8.72 4.31
CA CYS A 173 28.65 -7.52 4.52
C CYS A 173 29.33 -7.50 5.90
#